data_a4b3c30a95f6e1bf96f160e10d45eae6
#
_entry.id   a4b3c30a95f6e1bf96f160e10d45eae6
#
_cell.length_a   1.000
_cell.length_b   1.000
_cell.length_c   1.000
_cell.angle_alpha   90.00
_cell.angle_beta   90.00
_cell.angle_gamma   90.00
#
_symmetry.space_group_name_H-M   'P 1'
#
loop_
_entity.id
_entity.type
_entity.pdbx_description
1 polymer ?
#
loop_
_entity_poly.entity_id
_entity_poly.type
_entity_poly.pdbx_seq_one_letter_code
_entity_poly.pdbx_strand_id
1 'polypeptide(L)'
;MSATAPFNYHTLVPDVMQSLAGVHPVIDANGLDRSLQHLVFLRASQINGCAFCVKMHTREAREDGETSDRLDRVVVWRHVGDFTPAE
;
A
#
# COMPACT_ATOMS: atom_id res chain seq x y z
N MET A 1 -1.23 15.37 12.51
CA MET A 1 -2.61 15.35 13.00
C MET A 1 -3.28 14.06 12.53
N SER A 2 -3.83 13.31 13.43
CA SER A 2 -4.56 12.13 13.03
C SER A 2 -6.01 12.51 12.74
N ALA A 3 -6.48 12.19 11.55
CA ALA A 3 -7.87 12.32 11.21
C ALA A 3 -8.59 11.07 11.73
N THR A 4 -9.53 11.24 12.64
CA THR A 4 -10.37 10.15 13.11
C THR A 4 -11.61 10.13 12.24
N ALA A 5 -11.85 8.99 11.58
CA ALA A 5 -13.09 8.82 10.84
C ALA A 5 -14.29 8.96 11.78
N PRO A 6 -15.37 9.65 11.36
CA PRO A 6 -16.57 9.80 12.19
C PRO A 6 -17.26 8.46 12.46
N PHE A 7 -16.93 7.43 11.70
CA PHE A 7 -17.48 6.08 11.84
C PHE A 7 -16.36 5.06 11.91
N ASN A 8 -16.56 4.02 12.69
CA ASN A 8 -15.71 2.84 12.63
C ASN A 8 -16.34 1.86 11.63
N TYR A 9 -15.80 1.82 10.44
CA TYR A 9 -16.31 0.97 9.36
C TYR A 9 -16.23 -0.52 9.68
N HIS A 10 -15.20 -0.94 10.41
CA HIS A 10 -15.04 -2.33 10.82
C HIS A 10 -16.16 -2.80 11.75
N THR A 11 -16.71 -1.89 12.55
CA THR A 11 -17.81 -2.19 13.47
C THR A 11 -19.16 -2.06 12.79
N LEU A 12 -19.33 -1.03 11.95
CA LEU A 12 -20.63 -0.71 11.35
C LEU A 12 -20.95 -1.57 10.13
N VAL A 13 -19.95 -1.87 9.31
CA VAL A 13 -20.13 -2.64 8.07
C VAL A 13 -19.05 -3.72 7.95
N PRO A 14 -19.00 -4.67 8.90
CA PRO A 14 -17.95 -5.69 8.90
C PRO A 14 -17.94 -6.55 7.64
N ASP A 15 -19.09 -6.84 7.06
CA ASP A 15 -19.19 -7.65 5.84
C ASP A 15 -18.56 -6.95 4.65
N VAL A 16 -18.77 -5.64 4.53
CA VAL A 16 -18.16 -4.83 3.47
C VAL A 16 -16.65 -4.80 3.64
N MET A 17 -16.17 -4.54 4.85
CA MET A 17 -14.75 -4.50 5.13
C MET A 17 -14.08 -5.84 4.88
N GLN A 18 -14.74 -6.92 5.24
CA GLN A 18 -14.23 -8.28 5.01
C GLN A 18 -14.15 -8.59 3.52
N SER A 19 -15.14 -8.18 2.74
CA SER A 19 -15.15 -8.36 1.29
C SER A 19 -14.03 -7.58 0.62
N LEU A 20 -13.78 -6.34 1.06
CA LEU A 20 -12.67 -5.52 0.56
C LEU A 20 -11.31 -6.16 0.90
N ALA A 21 -11.15 -6.66 2.11
CA ALA A 21 -9.93 -7.36 2.51
C ALA A 21 -9.69 -8.63 1.69
N GLY A 22 -10.75 -9.29 1.23
CA GLY A 22 -10.69 -10.49 0.39
C GLY A 22 -10.12 -10.26 -1.00
N VAL A 23 -9.97 -9.00 -1.43
CA VAL A 23 -9.34 -8.67 -2.71
C VAL A 23 -7.85 -9.00 -2.72
N HIS A 24 -7.16 -8.84 -1.60
CA HIS A 24 -5.72 -9.07 -1.51
C HIS A 24 -5.30 -10.50 -1.85
N PRO A 25 -5.93 -11.56 -1.31
CA PRO A 25 -5.60 -12.92 -1.72
C PRO A 25 -5.83 -13.19 -3.20
N VAL A 26 -6.83 -12.57 -3.81
CA VAL A 26 -7.13 -12.72 -5.24
C VAL A 26 -6.01 -12.08 -6.07
N ILE A 27 -5.52 -10.92 -5.68
CA ILE A 27 -4.39 -10.25 -6.34
C ILE A 27 -3.15 -11.12 -6.26
N ASP A 28 -2.85 -11.67 -5.09
CA ASP A 28 -1.70 -12.56 -4.90
C ASP A 28 -1.82 -13.81 -5.78
N ALA A 29 -3.01 -14.39 -5.90
CA ALA A 29 -3.25 -15.59 -6.69
C ALA A 29 -3.09 -15.35 -8.20
N ASN A 30 -3.19 -14.12 -8.67
CA ASN A 30 -3.03 -13.78 -10.09
C ASN A 30 -1.58 -13.55 -10.50
N GLY A 31 -0.62 -13.78 -9.60
CA GLY A 31 0.80 -13.79 -9.94
C GLY A 31 1.44 -12.43 -10.11
N LEU A 32 0.80 -11.35 -9.69
CA LEU A 32 1.42 -10.04 -9.68
C LEU A 32 2.57 -10.05 -8.65
N ASP A 33 3.74 -9.56 -9.05
CA ASP A 33 4.90 -9.50 -8.18
C ASP A 33 4.57 -8.75 -6.88
N ARG A 34 4.85 -9.40 -5.75
CA ARG A 34 4.53 -8.86 -4.44
C ARG A 34 5.26 -7.55 -4.15
N SER A 35 6.51 -7.46 -4.60
CA SER A 35 7.30 -6.24 -4.48
C SER A 35 6.64 -5.07 -5.21
N LEU A 36 6.14 -5.32 -6.41
CA LEU A 36 5.40 -4.32 -7.19
C LEU A 36 4.09 -3.95 -6.50
N GLN A 37 3.37 -4.92 -5.94
CA GLN A 37 2.14 -4.65 -5.19
C GLN A 37 2.38 -3.66 -4.04
N HIS A 38 3.45 -3.87 -3.26
CA HIS A 38 3.78 -2.97 -2.15
C HIS A 38 4.02 -1.54 -2.63
N LEU A 39 4.76 -1.38 -3.73
CA LEU A 39 5.04 -0.05 -4.29
C LEU A 39 3.77 0.64 -4.78
N VAL A 40 2.90 -0.09 -5.45
CA VAL A 40 1.62 0.44 -5.95
C VAL A 40 0.72 0.86 -4.79
N PHE A 41 0.57 0.02 -3.78
CA PHE A 41 -0.25 0.31 -2.61
C PHE A 41 0.30 1.51 -1.84
N LEU A 42 1.63 1.58 -1.68
CA LEU A 42 2.26 2.71 -1.00
C LEU A 42 2.01 4.01 -1.76
N ARG A 43 2.22 4.00 -3.08
CA ARG A 43 2.01 5.22 -3.89
C ARG A 43 0.55 5.66 -3.88
N ALA A 44 -0.38 4.74 -4.04
CA ALA A 44 -1.80 5.03 -3.94
C ALA A 44 -2.17 5.64 -2.59
N SER A 45 -1.60 5.12 -1.52
CA SER A 45 -1.81 5.62 -0.17
C SER A 45 -1.27 7.04 0.02
N GLN A 46 -0.12 7.35 -0.58
CA GLN A 46 0.45 8.70 -0.57
C GLN A 46 -0.45 9.68 -1.32
N ILE A 47 -0.94 9.30 -2.49
CA ILE A 47 -1.84 10.14 -3.29
C ILE A 47 -3.14 10.40 -2.53
N ASN A 48 -3.67 9.39 -1.86
CA ASN A 48 -4.91 9.51 -1.08
C ASN A 48 -4.72 10.21 0.27
N GLY A 49 -3.49 10.46 0.70
CA GLY A 49 -3.20 11.08 1.98
C GLY A 49 -3.57 10.22 3.18
N CYS A 50 -3.58 8.91 3.03
CA CYS A 50 -3.90 7.98 4.11
C CYS A 50 -2.66 7.65 4.94
N ALA A 51 -2.46 8.35 6.06
CA ALA A 51 -1.28 8.16 6.90
C ALA A 51 -1.16 6.72 7.44
N PHE A 52 -2.25 6.13 7.87
CA PHE A 52 -2.28 4.74 8.33
C PHE A 52 -1.85 3.77 7.23
N CYS A 53 -2.37 3.97 6.03
CA CYS A 53 -2.07 3.11 4.88
C CYS A 53 -0.60 3.22 4.47
N VAL A 54 -0.05 4.43 4.46
CA VAL A 54 1.37 4.66 4.15
C VAL A 54 2.25 3.91 5.16
N LYS A 55 1.96 4.05 6.44
CA LYS A 55 2.71 3.37 7.49
C LYS A 55 2.65 1.85 7.35
N MET A 56 1.46 1.32 7.11
CA MET A 56 1.23 -0.12 6.98
C MET A 56 1.95 -0.70 5.77
N HIS A 57 1.78 -0.09 4.60
CA HIS A 57 2.38 -0.61 3.36
C HIS A 57 3.89 -0.43 3.34
N THR A 58 4.42 0.63 3.95
CA THR A 58 5.87 0.81 4.13
C THR A 58 6.45 -0.31 4.99
N ARG A 59 5.80 -0.63 6.10
CA ARG A 59 6.24 -1.71 6.98
C ARG A 59 6.21 -3.07 6.28
N GLU A 60 5.12 -3.38 5.60
CA GLU A 60 4.97 -4.63 4.86
C GLU A 60 6.03 -4.78 3.78
N ALA A 61 6.31 -3.70 3.05
CA ALA A 61 7.34 -3.70 2.02
C ALA A 61 8.72 -3.98 2.61
N ARG A 62 9.06 -3.37 3.75
CA ARG A 62 10.33 -3.63 4.43
C ARG A 62 10.44 -5.07 4.92
N GLU A 63 9.36 -5.63 5.45
CA GLU A 63 9.31 -7.03 5.88
C GLU A 63 9.58 -7.98 4.72
N ASP A 64 9.17 -7.61 3.52
CA ASP A 64 9.42 -8.40 2.31
C ASP A 64 10.74 -8.05 1.60
N GLY A 65 11.61 -7.28 2.25
CA GLY A 65 12.97 -7.02 1.76
C GLY A 65 13.16 -5.76 0.94
N GLU A 66 12.17 -4.89 0.84
CA GLU A 66 12.32 -3.62 0.13
C GLU A 66 13.27 -2.68 0.87
N THR A 67 14.03 -1.87 0.12
CA THR A 67 15.03 -0.97 0.70
C THR A 67 14.39 0.36 1.11
N SER A 68 14.96 0.98 2.15
CA SER A 68 14.53 2.31 2.59
C SER A 68 14.73 3.35 1.49
N ASP A 69 15.82 3.26 0.72
CA ASP A 69 16.11 4.21 -0.36
C ASP A 69 14.97 4.22 -1.39
N ARG A 70 14.52 3.04 -1.81
CA ARG A 70 13.43 2.94 -2.77
C ARG A 70 12.11 3.42 -2.17
N LEU A 71 11.82 3.04 -0.94
CA LEU A 71 10.60 3.46 -0.25
C LEU A 71 10.55 4.98 -0.07
N ASP A 72 11.68 5.60 0.26
CA ASP A 72 11.77 7.05 0.42
C ASP A 72 11.50 7.79 -0.91
N ARG A 73 11.85 7.18 -2.04
CA ARG A 73 11.76 7.81 -3.35
C ARG A 73 10.53 7.43 -4.17
N VAL A 74 9.65 6.57 -3.64
CA VAL A 74 8.41 6.21 -4.34
C VAL A 74 7.57 7.44 -4.68
N VAL A 75 7.55 8.42 -3.81
CA VAL A 75 6.79 9.67 -4.01
C VAL A 75 7.29 10.46 -5.23
N VAL A 76 8.55 10.27 -5.63
CA VAL A 76 9.18 10.92 -6.79
C VAL A 76 9.66 9.90 -7.82
N TRP A 77 9.02 8.76 -7.91
CA TRP A 77 9.46 7.61 -8.70
C TRP A 77 9.75 7.93 -10.16
N ARG A 78 9.07 8.91 -10.74
CA ARG A 78 9.26 9.30 -12.15
C ARG A 78 10.57 10.04 -12.40
N HIS A 79 11.22 10.51 -11.34
CA HIS A 79 12.39 11.38 -11.45
C HIS A 79 13.68 10.71 -10.99
N VAL A 80 13.64 9.42 -10.67
CA VAL A 80 14.80 8.67 -10.18
C VAL A 80 14.97 7.37 -10.97
N GLY A 81 16.18 6.82 -10.94
CA GLY A 81 16.50 5.58 -11.65
C GLY A 81 16.38 4.31 -10.79
N ASP A 82 15.74 4.39 -9.64
CA ASP A 82 15.70 3.31 -8.67
C ASP A 82 14.70 2.20 -9.02
N PHE A 83 13.85 2.41 -10.03
CA PHE A 83 12.74 1.53 -10.37
C PHE A 83 12.89 0.93 -11.74
N THR A 84 12.41 -0.31 -11.90
CA THR A 84 12.42 -1.00 -13.19
C THR A 84 11.34 -0.43 -14.13
N PRO A 85 11.41 -0.71 -15.45
CA PRO A 85 10.36 -0.25 -16.37
C PRO A 85 8.96 -0.75 -16.02
N ALA A 86 8.84 -1.91 -15.35
CA ALA A 86 7.55 -2.44 -14.91
C ALA A 86 7.00 -1.72 -13.68
N GLU A 87 7.88 -1.10 -12.90
CA GLU A 87 7.53 -0.35 -11.70
C GLU A 87 7.29 1.12 -12.06
#